data_83522045ba5fa301807b4cabd076b3c2
#
_entry.id   83522045ba5fa301807b4cabd076b3c2
#
_cell.length_a   1.000
_cell.length_b   1.000
_cell.length_c   1.000
_cell.angle_alpha   90.00
_cell.angle_beta   90.00
_cell.angle_gamma   90.00
#
_symmetry.space_group_name_H-M   'P 1'
#
loop_
_entity.id
_entity.type
_entity.pdbx_description
1 polymer ?
#
loop_
_entity_poly.entity_id
_entity_poly.type
_entity_poly.pdbx_seq_one_letter_code
_entity_poly.pdbx_strand_id
1 'polypeptide(L)'
;MANRKLKSAVNIPLEKIRPFEGHPYKVIDNEEMNALIESIQEQGILSPLIVRPLENTKDEYELISGHRRLRAAQKAGAKNVPVFIYAVSRDEAAIMLVDSNLHREHILPSEKAFAYKLKLEALKHQGRTSGQLVQKFSVELVGDEVGESYKTVQRYIRLTYLIPELLDLVDEGRIALTPAVELSYLTEEQQYSLLGTIEVEDRTPSLSQAVRFKKLSQAGQLTDELIDSIMQEEKANQREMFRIPMERLQKALPNLKPSQVEDFIIKAIVYYQKHLDRKKDKGAR
;
A
#
# COMPACT_ATOMS: atom_id res chain seq x y z
N MET A 1 28.30 14.11 15.60
CA MET A 1 27.90 12.68 15.81
C MET A 1 28.53 12.22 17.12
N ALA A 2 27.77 12.16 18.18
CA ALA A 2 28.25 11.69 19.48
C ALA A 2 28.51 10.17 19.39
N ASN A 3 29.73 9.78 19.76
CA ASN A 3 30.23 8.41 19.77
C ASN A 3 29.43 7.60 20.80
N ARG A 4 28.27 7.01 20.40
CA ARG A 4 27.47 6.12 21.26
C ARG A 4 28.20 4.78 21.34
N LYS A 5 29.08 4.63 22.35
CA LYS A 5 29.62 3.32 22.71
C LYS A 5 28.46 2.36 22.91
N LEU A 6 28.42 1.29 22.11
CA LEU A 6 27.55 0.14 22.33
C LEU A 6 27.80 -0.34 23.76
N LYS A 7 26.81 -0.15 24.65
CA LYS A 7 26.82 -0.75 25.97
C LYS A 7 26.71 -2.26 25.78
N SER A 8 27.36 -3.03 26.65
CA SER A 8 27.15 -4.49 26.71
C SER A 8 25.66 -4.82 26.83
N ALA A 9 25.22 -5.91 26.20
CA ALA A 9 23.84 -6.36 26.33
C ALA A 9 23.51 -6.66 27.80
N VAL A 10 22.32 -6.28 28.23
CA VAL A 10 21.80 -6.49 29.58
C VAL A 10 20.57 -7.38 29.50
N ASN A 11 20.43 -8.33 30.42
CA ASN A 11 19.22 -9.15 30.52
C ASN A 11 18.11 -8.38 31.25
N ILE A 12 16.96 -8.23 30.64
CA ILE A 12 15.78 -7.56 31.21
C ILE A 12 14.60 -8.54 31.24
N PRO A 13 13.79 -8.53 32.32
CA PRO A 13 12.55 -9.28 32.35
C PRO A 13 11.64 -8.91 31.17
N LEU A 14 11.12 -9.94 30.51
CA LEU A 14 10.33 -9.75 29.28
C LEU A 14 9.05 -8.95 29.56
N GLU A 15 8.46 -9.09 30.74
CA GLU A 15 7.28 -8.33 31.21
C GLU A 15 7.50 -6.82 31.30
N LYS A 16 8.78 -6.36 31.40
CA LYS A 16 9.14 -4.94 31.43
C LYS A 16 9.28 -4.31 30.04
N ILE A 17 9.14 -5.09 28.97
CA ILE A 17 9.30 -4.62 27.60
C ILE A 17 7.93 -4.48 26.95
N ARG A 18 7.60 -3.24 26.56
CA ARG A 18 6.39 -2.92 25.81
C ARG A 18 6.70 -2.84 24.32
N PRO A 19 5.80 -3.30 23.42
CA PRO A 19 5.91 -3.03 22.00
C PRO A 19 5.91 -1.52 21.74
N PHE A 20 6.54 -1.09 20.64
CA PHE A 20 6.45 0.31 20.18
C PHE A 20 5.01 0.64 19.83
N GLU A 21 4.45 1.68 20.45
CA GLU A 21 3.09 2.13 20.15
C GLU A 21 3.00 2.70 18.73
N GLY A 22 2.11 2.16 17.91
CA GLY A 22 2.00 2.53 16.50
C GLY A 22 3.05 1.84 15.62
N HIS A 23 3.60 0.70 16.04
CA HIS A 23 4.53 -0.11 15.23
C HIS A 23 3.92 -0.44 13.86
N PRO A 24 4.53 -0.01 12.74
CA PRO A 24 3.90 -0.10 11.43
C PRO A 24 3.97 -1.49 10.79
N TYR A 25 4.86 -2.37 11.28
CA TYR A 25 5.13 -3.65 10.64
C TYR A 25 4.35 -4.79 11.29
N LYS A 26 3.65 -5.59 10.47
CA LYS A 26 2.88 -6.75 10.94
C LYS A 26 3.81 -7.83 11.50
N VAL A 27 3.50 -8.35 12.68
CA VAL A 27 4.18 -9.51 13.27
C VAL A 27 3.25 -10.71 13.11
N ILE A 28 3.55 -11.55 12.12
CA ILE A 28 2.69 -12.68 11.73
C ILE A 28 3.21 -13.96 12.38
N ASP A 29 2.28 -14.75 12.93
CA ASP A 29 2.55 -16.08 13.45
C ASP A 29 2.44 -17.10 12.28
N ASN A 30 3.57 -17.36 11.63
CA ASN A 30 3.71 -18.28 10.50
C ASN A 30 4.78 -19.36 10.78
N GLU A 31 5.08 -20.21 9.83
CA GLU A 31 6.09 -21.28 9.96
C GLU A 31 7.48 -20.72 10.32
N GLU A 32 7.87 -19.58 9.76
CA GLU A 32 9.13 -18.93 10.14
C GLU A 32 9.14 -18.46 11.59
N MET A 33 7.99 -18.07 12.15
CA MET A 33 7.85 -17.73 13.55
C MET A 33 8.01 -18.97 14.42
N ASN A 34 7.47 -20.11 14.02
CA ASN A 34 7.63 -21.38 14.72
C ASN A 34 9.11 -21.80 14.77
N ALA A 35 9.80 -21.74 13.63
CA ALA A 35 11.24 -22.01 13.57
C ALA A 35 12.06 -21.05 14.48
N LEU A 36 11.66 -19.77 14.54
CA LEU A 36 12.30 -18.80 15.43
C LEU A 36 12.04 -19.13 16.93
N ILE A 37 10.84 -19.62 17.28
CA ILE A 37 10.50 -20.06 18.63
C ILE A 37 11.38 -21.25 19.03
N GLU A 38 11.49 -22.27 18.18
CA GLU A 38 12.34 -23.44 18.41
C GLU A 38 13.81 -23.02 18.60
N SER A 39 14.34 -22.19 17.73
CA SER A 39 15.71 -21.67 17.85
C SER A 39 15.93 -20.90 19.15
N ILE A 40 14.95 -20.11 19.62
CA ILE A 40 15.05 -19.40 20.90
C ILE A 40 14.98 -20.37 22.10
N GLN A 41 14.20 -21.44 22.01
CA GLN A 41 14.14 -22.45 23.04
C GLN A 41 15.48 -23.21 23.21
N GLU A 42 16.15 -23.50 22.10
CA GLU A 42 17.42 -24.25 22.09
C GLU A 42 18.64 -23.37 22.43
N GLN A 43 18.72 -22.18 21.87
CA GLN A 43 19.94 -21.36 21.88
C GLN A 43 19.76 -20.00 22.57
N GLY A 44 18.53 -19.66 22.96
CA GLY A 44 18.19 -18.32 23.42
C GLY A 44 18.22 -17.28 22.32
N ILE A 45 18.15 -16.00 22.70
CA ILE A 45 18.22 -14.89 21.76
C ILE A 45 19.67 -14.53 21.48
N LEU A 46 20.19 -14.92 20.33
CA LEU A 46 21.57 -14.65 19.92
C LEU A 46 21.82 -13.17 19.60
N SER A 47 20.84 -12.51 18.99
CA SER A 47 20.92 -11.08 18.66
C SER A 47 20.06 -10.26 19.60
N PRO A 48 20.64 -9.44 20.50
CA PRO A 48 19.89 -8.66 21.47
C PRO A 48 18.82 -7.75 20.85
N LEU A 49 17.75 -7.52 21.60
CA LEU A 49 16.73 -6.54 21.24
C LEU A 49 17.26 -5.12 21.44
N ILE A 50 16.66 -4.14 20.78
CA ILE A 50 16.97 -2.72 21.01
C ILE A 50 15.76 -2.08 21.67
N VAL A 51 15.99 -1.48 22.85
CA VAL A 51 14.94 -0.84 23.63
C VAL A 51 15.34 0.57 24.07
N ARG A 52 14.36 1.39 24.43
CA ARG A 52 14.56 2.66 25.12
C ARG A 52 13.82 2.67 26.46
N PRO A 53 14.28 3.40 27.48
CA PRO A 53 13.49 3.59 28.70
C PRO A 53 12.18 4.33 28.36
N LEU A 54 11.06 3.89 28.96
CA LEU A 54 9.80 4.60 28.91
C LEU A 54 9.83 5.79 29.87
N GLU A 55 9.35 6.94 29.40
CA GLU A 55 9.21 8.13 30.19
C GLU A 55 8.12 7.91 31.26
N ASN A 56 8.33 8.48 32.46
CA ASN A 56 7.40 8.42 33.59
C ASN A 56 7.16 7.01 34.19
N THR A 57 7.95 6.02 33.83
CA THR A 57 7.91 4.69 34.43
C THR A 57 9.25 4.33 35.07
N LYS A 58 9.21 3.48 36.12
CA LYS A 58 10.44 2.90 36.68
C LYS A 58 10.66 1.54 36.04
N ASP A 59 11.81 1.38 35.38
CA ASP A 59 12.27 0.10 34.81
C ASP A 59 11.35 -0.53 33.75
N GLU A 60 10.57 0.25 33.02
CA GLU A 60 9.88 -0.20 31.82
C GLU A 60 10.56 0.33 30.57
N TYR A 61 10.50 -0.43 29.50
CA TYR A 61 11.20 -0.18 28.27
C TYR A 61 10.28 -0.34 27.08
N GLU A 62 10.47 0.50 26.05
CA GLU A 62 9.78 0.39 24.76
C GLU A 62 10.72 -0.22 23.73
N LEU A 63 10.22 -1.20 22.98
CA LEU A 63 10.98 -1.93 21.98
C LEU A 63 11.14 -1.11 20.71
N ILE A 64 12.37 -0.86 20.29
CA ILE A 64 12.68 -0.19 19.01
C ILE A 64 12.88 -1.22 17.89
N SER A 65 13.63 -2.30 18.16
CA SER A 65 13.93 -3.33 17.16
C SER A 65 13.91 -4.73 17.75
N GLY A 66 13.37 -5.67 16.96
CA GLY A 66 13.29 -7.08 17.34
C GLY A 66 11.89 -7.56 17.73
N HIS A 67 10.82 -6.96 17.20
CA HIS A 67 9.42 -7.32 17.50
C HIS A 67 9.11 -8.80 17.25
N ARG A 68 9.62 -9.41 16.17
CA ARG A 68 9.48 -10.85 15.93
C ARG A 68 10.18 -11.67 17.01
N ARG A 69 11.39 -11.26 17.43
CA ARG A 69 12.15 -11.95 18.50
C ARG A 69 11.47 -11.80 19.86
N LEU A 70 10.91 -10.64 20.17
CA LEU A 70 10.11 -10.45 21.39
C LEU A 70 8.90 -11.38 21.39
N ARG A 71 8.15 -11.44 20.28
CA ARG A 71 6.98 -12.31 20.13
C ARG A 71 7.35 -13.78 20.25
N ALA A 72 8.44 -14.21 19.61
CA ALA A 72 8.93 -15.57 19.69
C ALA A 72 9.40 -15.93 21.13
N ALA A 73 10.10 -15.01 21.82
CA ALA A 73 10.52 -15.20 23.20
C ALA A 73 9.33 -15.32 24.16
N GLN A 74 8.25 -14.55 23.95
CA GLN A 74 7.00 -14.69 24.70
C GLN A 74 6.40 -16.10 24.55
N LYS A 75 6.32 -16.58 23.31
CA LYS A 75 5.79 -17.91 23.00
C LYS A 75 6.71 -19.04 23.49
N ALA A 76 8.02 -18.82 23.47
CA ALA A 76 9.00 -19.75 24.00
C ALA A 76 9.03 -19.84 25.56
N GLY A 77 8.28 -18.93 26.24
CA GLY A 77 8.26 -18.90 27.72
C GLY A 77 9.52 -18.31 28.35
N ALA A 78 10.28 -17.51 27.62
CA ALA A 78 11.48 -16.86 28.15
C ALA A 78 11.12 -15.84 29.23
N LYS A 79 11.84 -15.86 30.35
CA LYS A 79 11.65 -14.92 31.45
C LYS A 79 12.41 -13.62 31.25
N ASN A 80 13.61 -13.70 30.70
CA ASN A 80 14.51 -12.59 30.46
C ASN A 80 15.01 -12.62 29.01
N VAL A 81 15.30 -11.46 28.45
CA VAL A 81 15.84 -11.31 27.09
C VAL A 81 17.02 -10.35 27.08
N PRO A 82 18.07 -10.62 26.28
CA PRO A 82 19.18 -9.70 26.14
C PRO A 82 18.77 -8.47 25.33
N VAL A 83 19.11 -7.29 25.83
CA VAL A 83 18.77 -6.01 25.18
C VAL A 83 19.93 -5.04 25.16
N PHE A 84 19.95 -4.16 24.15
CA PHE A 84 20.71 -2.92 24.17
C PHE A 84 19.78 -1.77 24.53
N ILE A 85 20.14 -1.01 25.57
CA ILE A 85 19.36 0.14 26.01
C ILE A 85 19.92 1.41 25.36
N TYR A 86 19.07 2.09 24.59
CA TYR A 86 19.35 3.38 23.97
C TYR A 86 18.58 4.48 24.70
N ALA A 87 19.29 5.44 25.26
CA ALA A 87 18.68 6.64 25.86
C ALA A 87 18.35 7.64 24.72
N VAL A 88 17.24 7.43 24.07
CA VAL A 88 16.73 8.23 22.93
C VAL A 88 15.30 8.67 23.21
N SER A 89 14.91 9.80 22.63
CA SER A 89 13.53 10.27 22.62
C SER A 89 12.63 9.32 21.83
N ARG A 90 11.30 9.46 21.96
CA ARG A 90 10.34 8.69 21.18
C ARG A 90 10.49 8.93 19.69
N ASP A 91 10.72 10.18 19.28
CA ASP A 91 10.88 10.53 17.86
C ASP A 91 12.17 9.94 17.26
N GLU A 92 13.30 9.98 18.01
CA GLU A 92 14.53 9.31 17.59
C GLU A 92 14.33 7.79 17.47
N ALA A 93 13.61 7.19 18.41
CA ALA A 93 13.30 5.76 18.40
C ALA A 93 12.39 5.39 17.20
N ALA A 94 11.38 6.21 16.87
CA ALA A 94 10.54 6.04 15.70
C ALA A 94 11.34 6.06 14.40
N ILE A 95 12.26 7.00 14.25
CA ILE A 95 13.16 7.08 13.09
C ILE A 95 14.04 5.82 13.03
N MET A 96 14.68 5.43 14.12
CA MET A 96 15.51 4.21 14.18
C MET A 96 14.72 2.94 13.82
N LEU A 97 13.48 2.84 14.29
CA LEU A 97 12.59 1.71 14.00
C LEU A 97 12.29 1.65 12.50
N VAL A 98 11.92 2.75 11.88
CA VAL A 98 11.60 2.81 10.46
C VAL A 98 12.84 2.52 9.63
N ASP A 99 13.98 3.17 9.89
CA ASP A 99 15.22 3.01 9.11
C ASP A 99 15.74 1.58 9.14
N SER A 100 15.64 0.90 10.29
CA SER A 100 16.07 -0.50 10.42
C SER A 100 15.22 -1.50 9.62
N ASN A 101 14.05 -1.09 9.14
CA ASN A 101 13.11 -1.95 8.43
C ASN A 101 12.88 -1.55 6.95
N LEU A 102 13.20 -0.31 6.54
CA LEU A 102 12.95 0.19 5.19
C LEU A 102 13.71 -0.56 4.07
N HIS A 103 14.79 -1.26 4.42
CA HIS A 103 15.60 -2.03 3.47
C HIS A 103 15.21 -3.52 3.38
N ARG A 104 14.07 -3.91 3.95
CA ARG A 104 13.55 -5.28 3.78
C ARG A 104 13.08 -5.49 2.35
N GLU A 105 13.34 -6.65 1.78
CA GLU A 105 12.94 -7.00 0.41
C GLU A 105 11.42 -6.99 0.20
N HIS A 106 10.65 -7.36 1.23
CA HIS A 106 9.18 -7.42 1.16
C HIS A 106 8.57 -6.60 2.29
N ILE A 107 8.11 -5.39 1.95
CA ILE A 107 7.34 -4.52 2.84
C ILE A 107 5.97 -4.31 2.20
N LEU A 108 4.91 -4.59 2.94
CA LEU A 108 3.54 -4.38 2.47
C LEU A 108 3.25 -2.89 2.22
N PRO A 109 2.35 -2.56 1.28
CA PRO A 109 1.93 -1.18 1.04
C PRO A 109 1.43 -0.47 2.30
N SER A 110 0.66 -1.16 3.14
CA SER A 110 0.19 -0.65 4.43
C SER A 110 1.36 -0.35 5.38
N GLU A 111 2.32 -1.25 5.48
CA GLU A 111 3.50 -1.08 6.34
C GLU A 111 4.33 0.13 5.90
N LYS A 112 4.56 0.30 4.58
CA LYS A 112 5.22 1.50 4.04
C LYS A 112 4.44 2.76 4.38
N ALA A 113 3.11 2.74 4.23
CA ALA A 113 2.25 3.88 4.50
C ALA A 113 2.38 4.38 5.95
N PHE A 114 2.24 3.47 6.91
CA PHE A 114 2.36 3.81 8.33
C PHE A 114 3.80 4.12 8.75
N ALA A 115 4.80 3.44 8.18
CA ALA A 115 6.21 3.72 8.45
C ALA A 115 6.60 5.13 7.99
N TYR A 116 6.22 5.53 6.78
CA TYR A 116 6.49 6.88 6.28
C TYR A 116 5.75 7.95 7.07
N LYS A 117 4.49 7.68 7.46
CA LYS A 117 3.73 8.59 8.33
C LYS A 117 4.42 8.77 9.67
N LEU A 118 4.79 7.68 10.35
CA LEU A 118 5.47 7.70 11.64
C LEU A 118 6.79 8.47 11.58
N LYS A 119 7.62 8.20 10.58
CA LYS A 119 8.89 8.92 10.39
C LYS A 119 8.68 10.40 10.11
N LEU A 120 7.71 10.75 9.28
CA LEU A 120 7.38 12.14 8.97
C LEU A 120 6.92 12.92 10.22
N GLU A 121 6.09 12.29 11.06
CA GLU A 121 5.62 12.88 12.32
C GLU A 121 6.79 13.09 13.30
N ALA A 122 7.66 12.10 13.46
CA ALA A 122 8.85 12.20 14.29
C ALA A 122 9.80 13.32 13.84
N LEU A 123 10.01 13.49 12.52
CA LEU A 123 10.83 14.57 11.97
C LEU A 123 10.20 15.96 12.21
N LYS A 124 8.88 16.06 12.17
CA LYS A 124 8.16 17.32 12.48
C LYS A 124 8.35 17.73 13.94
N HIS A 125 8.20 16.81 14.89
CA HIS A 125 8.35 17.08 16.32
C HIS A 125 9.76 17.52 16.70
N GLN A 126 10.79 17.07 15.99
CA GLN A 126 12.18 17.48 16.26
C GLN A 126 12.49 18.95 15.90
N GLY A 127 11.47 19.76 15.56
CA GLY A 127 11.64 21.20 15.27
C GLY A 127 12.40 21.49 13.96
N ARG A 128 12.68 20.48 13.18
CA ARG A 128 13.31 20.63 11.86
C ARG A 128 12.34 21.16 10.82
N THR A 129 11.08 21.41 11.23
CA THR A 129 10.01 21.70 10.29
C THR A 129 8.90 22.57 10.87
N SER A 130 8.93 23.87 10.60
CA SER A 130 7.77 24.76 10.75
C SER A 130 7.45 25.41 9.39
N GLY A 131 6.26 25.08 8.81
CA GLY A 131 5.77 25.66 7.56
C GLY A 131 5.60 24.67 6.41
N GLN A 132 4.84 25.04 5.35
CA GLN A 132 4.55 24.17 4.20
C GLN A 132 5.80 23.75 3.39
N LEU A 133 6.81 24.63 3.30
CA LEU A 133 8.10 24.34 2.65
C LEU A 133 8.84 23.20 3.36
N VAL A 134 8.68 23.13 4.64
CA VAL A 134 9.37 22.19 5.51
C VAL A 134 8.71 20.82 5.51
N GLN A 135 7.38 20.75 5.34
CA GLN A 135 6.70 19.48 5.12
C GLN A 135 7.18 18.81 3.82
N LYS A 136 7.43 19.61 2.79
CA LYS A 136 8.02 19.14 1.52
C LYS A 136 9.43 18.59 1.76
N PHE A 137 10.30 19.34 2.45
CA PHE A 137 11.67 18.91 2.79
C PHE A 137 11.71 17.61 3.61
N SER A 138 10.82 17.43 4.57
CA SER A 138 10.78 16.21 5.38
C SER A 138 10.35 15.00 4.58
N VAL A 139 9.40 15.16 3.65
CA VAL A 139 8.97 14.07 2.76
C VAL A 139 10.04 13.77 1.71
N GLU A 140 10.74 14.77 1.19
CA GLU A 140 11.90 14.61 0.30
C GLU A 140 13.02 13.85 1.02
N LEU A 141 13.32 14.20 2.27
CA LEU A 141 14.33 13.50 3.08
C LEU A 141 13.98 12.02 3.26
N VAL A 142 12.71 11.71 3.58
CA VAL A 142 12.25 10.32 3.67
C VAL A 142 12.39 9.61 2.32
N GLY A 143 12.06 10.27 1.22
CA GLY A 143 12.19 9.72 -0.13
C GLY A 143 13.63 9.42 -0.52
N ASP A 144 14.53 10.35 -0.30
CA ASP A 144 15.96 10.22 -0.63
C ASP A 144 16.62 9.04 0.11
N GLU A 145 16.26 8.83 1.37
CA GLU A 145 16.80 7.73 2.17
C GLU A 145 16.32 6.34 1.71
N VAL A 146 15.16 6.25 1.08
CA VAL A 146 14.59 4.98 0.58
C VAL A 146 14.67 4.84 -0.94
N GLY A 147 15.21 5.83 -1.64
CA GLY A 147 15.30 5.83 -3.10
C GLY A 147 13.94 6.01 -3.80
N GLU A 148 12.94 6.57 -3.11
CA GLU A 148 11.62 6.83 -3.65
C GLU A 148 11.38 8.34 -3.86
N SER A 149 10.57 8.68 -4.86
CA SER A 149 10.22 10.09 -5.09
C SER A 149 9.33 10.65 -3.99
N TYR A 150 9.44 11.96 -3.71
CA TYR A 150 8.52 12.70 -2.84
C TYR A 150 7.04 12.36 -3.10
N LYS A 151 6.64 12.30 -4.37
CA LYS A 151 5.26 11.96 -4.76
C LYS A 151 4.88 10.54 -4.37
N THR A 152 5.82 9.59 -4.48
CA THR A 152 5.60 8.20 -4.10
C THR A 152 5.39 8.08 -2.59
N VAL A 153 6.24 8.72 -1.79
CA VAL A 153 6.09 8.74 -0.32
C VAL A 153 4.74 9.33 0.10
N GLN A 154 4.32 10.45 -0.50
CA GLN A 154 3.01 11.05 -0.23
C GLN A 154 1.85 10.11 -0.59
N ARG A 155 1.95 9.38 -1.70
CA ARG A 155 0.92 8.42 -2.12
C ARG A 155 0.80 7.27 -1.11
N TYR A 156 1.93 6.73 -0.60
CA TYR A 156 1.88 5.74 0.46
C TYR A 156 1.25 6.31 1.73
N ILE A 157 1.70 7.48 2.21
CA ILE A 157 1.12 8.10 3.40
C ILE A 157 -0.40 8.30 3.23
N ARG A 158 -0.87 8.61 2.01
CA ARG A 158 -2.29 8.77 1.75
C ARG A 158 -3.11 7.48 1.99
N LEU A 159 -2.52 6.29 1.85
CA LEU A 159 -3.19 5.02 2.15
C LEU A 159 -3.61 4.90 3.62
N THR A 160 -2.98 5.62 4.55
CA THR A 160 -3.36 5.59 5.97
C THR A 160 -4.75 6.15 6.26
N TYR A 161 -5.44 6.69 5.25
CA TYR A 161 -6.84 7.16 5.34
C TYR A 161 -7.85 6.13 4.81
N LEU A 162 -7.39 4.97 4.36
CA LEU A 162 -8.28 3.85 4.03
C LEU A 162 -8.71 3.14 5.32
N ILE A 163 -9.93 2.58 5.29
CA ILE A 163 -10.36 1.64 6.31
C ILE A 163 -9.49 0.38 6.25
N PRO A 164 -9.30 -0.33 7.38
CA PRO A 164 -8.40 -1.49 7.46
C PRO A 164 -8.67 -2.54 6.38
N GLU A 165 -9.93 -2.85 6.10
CA GLU A 165 -10.36 -3.87 5.16
C GLU A 165 -9.98 -3.53 3.70
N LEU A 166 -10.14 -2.26 3.29
CA LEU A 166 -9.69 -1.82 1.97
C LEU A 166 -8.16 -1.81 1.88
N LEU A 167 -7.48 -1.49 2.97
CA LEU A 167 -6.03 -1.51 3.03
C LEU A 167 -5.48 -2.94 2.95
N ASP A 168 -6.17 -3.92 3.55
CA ASP A 168 -5.83 -5.34 3.39
C ASP A 168 -5.98 -5.80 1.93
N LEU A 169 -7.01 -5.34 1.20
CA LEU A 169 -7.13 -5.60 -0.25
C LEU A 169 -5.98 -4.99 -1.07
N VAL A 170 -5.38 -3.89 -0.60
CA VAL A 170 -4.17 -3.32 -1.22
C VAL A 170 -2.94 -4.18 -0.92
N ASP A 171 -2.79 -4.67 0.30
CA ASP A 171 -1.71 -5.57 0.71
C ASP A 171 -1.76 -6.91 -0.03
N GLU A 172 -2.97 -7.42 -0.30
CA GLU A 172 -3.22 -8.61 -1.12
C GLU A 172 -2.98 -8.40 -2.63
N GLY A 173 -2.77 -7.14 -3.06
CA GLY A 173 -2.61 -6.80 -4.47
C GLY A 173 -3.93 -6.81 -5.28
N ARG A 174 -5.08 -6.98 -4.65
CA ARG A 174 -6.41 -6.92 -5.29
C ARG A 174 -6.77 -5.50 -5.73
N ILE A 175 -6.33 -4.49 -4.96
CA ILE A 175 -6.43 -3.07 -5.33
C ILE A 175 -5.01 -2.53 -5.54
N ALA A 176 -4.71 -2.02 -6.73
CA ALA A 176 -3.41 -1.42 -7.01
C ALA A 176 -3.24 -0.08 -6.28
N LEU A 177 -1.98 0.33 -6.03
CA LEU A 177 -1.64 1.57 -5.31
C LEU A 177 -2.36 2.81 -5.86
N THR A 178 -2.46 2.96 -7.18
CA THR A 178 -3.02 4.17 -7.78
C THR A 178 -4.53 4.31 -7.53
N PRO A 179 -5.38 3.31 -7.81
CA PRO A 179 -6.79 3.35 -7.38
C PRO A 179 -6.94 3.54 -5.87
N ALA A 180 -6.16 2.83 -5.05
CA ALA A 180 -6.22 2.92 -3.59
C ALA A 180 -6.02 4.35 -3.07
N VAL A 181 -5.06 5.08 -3.64
CA VAL A 181 -4.83 6.51 -3.32
C VAL A 181 -6.06 7.36 -3.66
N GLU A 182 -6.74 7.10 -4.78
CA GLU A 182 -7.97 7.84 -5.14
C GLU A 182 -9.12 7.49 -4.18
N LEU A 183 -9.26 6.22 -3.78
CA LEU A 183 -10.27 5.77 -2.83
C LEU A 183 -10.08 6.35 -1.43
N SER A 184 -8.86 6.64 -1.01
CA SER A 184 -8.56 7.25 0.28
C SER A 184 -9.11 8.67 0.46
N TYR A 185 -9.71 9.26 -0.57
CA TYR A 185 -10.41 10.54 -0.50
C TYR A 185 -11.91 10.41 -0.20
N LEU A 186 -12.44 9.20 -0.18
CA LEU A 186 -13.81 8.91 0.21
C LEU A 186 -13.96 9.07 1.73
N THR A 187 -15.18 9.37 2.19
CA THR A 187 -15.49 9.32 3.63
C THR A 187 -15.45 7.86 4.10
N GLU A 188 -15.31 7.67 5.40
CA GLU A 188 -15.28 6.32 5.99
C GLU A 188 -16.57 5.53 5.66
N GLU A 189 -17.75 6.18 5.73
CA GLU A 189 -19.03 5.58 5.35
C GLU A 189 -19.04 5.12 3.90
N GLN A 190 -18.56 5.97 2.98
CA GLN A 190 -18.48 5.64 1.55
C GLN A 190 -17.47 4.51 1.27
N GLN A 191 -16.41 4.41 2.06
CA GLN A 191 -15.45 3.31 1.95
C GLN A 191 -16.09 1.99 2.38
N TYR A 192 -16.88 1.98 3.46
CA TYR A 192 -17.62 0.78 3.87
C TYR A 192 -18.71 0.39 2.87
N SER A 193 -19.43 1.34 2.29
CA SER A 193 -20.39 1.08 1.21
C SER A 193 -19.71 0.45 -0.01
N LEU A 194 -18.57 1.01 -0.44
CA LEU A 194 -17.77 0.44 -1.52
C LEU A 194 -17.24 -0.97 -1.19
N LEU A 195 -16.82 -1.21 0.05
CA LEU A 195 -16.38 -2.54 0.49
C LEU A 195 -17.50 -3.56 0.35
N GLY A 196 -18.73 -3.22 0.80
CA GLY A 196 -19.89 -4.08 0.63
C GLY A 196 -20.16 -4.44 -0.83
N THR A 197 -20.04 -3.46 -1.74
CA THR A 197 -20.19 -3.71 -3.18
C THR A 197 -19.06 -4.59 -3.74
N ILE A 198 -17.81 -4.40 -3.28
CA ILE A 198 -16.66 -5.25 -3.68
C ILE A 198 -16.90 -6.71 -3.27
N GLU A 199 -17.43 -6.96 -2.08
CA GLU A 199 -17.71 -8.29 -1.56
C GLU A 199 -18.85 -8.98 -2.33
N VAL A 200 -19.91 -8.23 -2.66
CA VAL A 200 -21.07 -8.76 -3.42
C VAL A 200 -20.72 -9.07 -4.87
N GLU A 201 -20.00 -8.17 -5.52
CA GLU A 201 -19.65 -8.28 -6.95
C GLU A 201 -18.36 -9.10 -7.21
N ASP A 202 -17.60 -9.43 -6.16
CA ASP A 202 -16.24 -9.99 -6.21
C ASP A 202 -15.33 -9.26 -7.20
N ARG A 203 -15.43 -7.93 -7.22
CA ARG A 203 -14.70 -7.05 -8.14
C ARG A 203 -14.15 -5.84 -7.40
N THR A 204 -12.92 -5.48 -7.69
CA THR A 204 -12.31 -4.24 -7.19
C THR A 204 -12.43 -3.12 -8.22
N PRO A 205 -12.52 -1.85 -7.80
CA PRO A 205 -12.68 -0.73 -8.74
C PRO A 205 -11.44 -0.53 -9.61
N SER A 206 -11.68 -0.17 -10.87
CA SER A 206 -10.63 0.29 -11.77
C SER A 206 -10.18 1.71 -11.39
N LEU A 207 -9.02 2.16 -11.94
CA LEU A 207 -8.55 3.53 -11.72
C LEU A 207 -9.59 4.58 -12.16
N SER A 208 -10.25 4.36 -13.30
CA SER A 208 -11.28 5.30 -13.80
C SER A 208 -12.48 5.40 -12.86
N GLN A 209 -12.93 4.28 -12.31
CA GLN A 209 -14.00 4.23 -11.31
C GLN A 209 -13.55 4.93 -10.01
N ALA A 210 -12.35 4.63 -9.50
CA ALA A 210 -11.81 5.25 -8.29
C ALA A 210 -11.69 6.78 -8.42
N VAL A 211 -11.22 7.30 -9.56
CA VAL A 211 -11.18 8.75 -9.84
C VAL A 211 -12.58 9.36 -9.88
N ARG A 212 -13.56 8.63 -10.44
CA ARG A 212 -14.96 9.08 -10.47
C ARG A 212 -15.59 9.11 -9.09
N PHE A 213 -15.36 8.08 -8.27
CA PHE A 213 -15.78 8.05 -6.86
C PHE A 213 -15.25 9.25 -6.10
N LYS A 214 -13.95 9.51 -6.17
CA LYS A 214 -13.33 10.68 -5.55
C LYS A 214 -14.00 11.99 -5.98
N LYS A 215 -14.23 12.21 -7.28
CA LYS A 215 -14.87 13.44 -7.77
C LYS A 215 -16.28 13.60 -7.24
N LEU A 216 -17.08 12.53 -7.23
CA LEU A 216 -18.46 12.54 -6.71
C LEU A 216 -18.48 12.73 -5.21
N SER A 217 -17.57 12.09 -4.48
CA SER A 217 -17.42 12.28 -3.02
C SER A 217 -17.06 13.73 -2.67
N GLN A 218 -16.10 14.32 -3.35
CA GLN A 218 -15.71 15.72 -3.15
C GLN A 218 -16.82 16.72 -3.52
N ALA A 219 -17.71 16.35 -4.43
CA ALA A 219 -18.88 17.13 -4.78
C ALA A 219 -20.09 16.89 -3.85
N GLY A 220 -19.97 15.99 -2.87
CA GLY A 220 -21.08 15.61 -1.98
C GLY A 220 -22.22 14.86 -2.70
N GLN A 221 -21.92 14.22 -3.83
CA GLN A 221 -22.90 13.57 -4.71
C GLN A 221 -22.76 12.04 -4.75
N LEU A 222 -21.79 11.46 -4.04
CA LEU A 222 -21.59 10.01 -4.04
C LEU A 222 -22.58 9.34 -3.08
N THR A 223 -23.55 8.62 -3.64
CA THR A 223 -24.51 7.77 -2.90
C THR A 223 -24.19 6.30 -3.09
N ASP A 224 -24.77 5.43 -2.26
CA ASP A 224 -24.59 3.98 -2.34
C ASP A 224 -25.07 3.43 -3.69
N GLU A 225 -26.22 3.91 -4.20
CA GLU A 225 -26.76 3.49 -5.51
C GLU A 225 -25.80 3.87 -6.65
N LEU A 226 -25.09 5.02 -6.53
CA LEU A 226 -24.09 5.43 -7.51
C LEU A 226 -22.83 4.58 -7.43
N ILE A 227 -22.43 4.14 -6.24
CA ILE A 227 -21.31 3.20 -6.06
C ILE A 227 -21.62 1.91 -6.78
N ASP A 228 -22.79 1.31 -6.51
CA ASP A 228 -23.24 0.08 -7.15
C ASP A 228 -23.31 0.21 -8.67
N SER A 229 -23.97 1.28 -9.16
CA SER A 229 -24.10 1.54 -10.59
C SER A 229 -22.75 1.67 -11.30
N ILE A 230 -21.80 2.39 -10.70
CA ILE A 230 -20.45 2.57 -11.28
C ILE A 230 -19.65 1.26 -11.22
N MET A 231 -19.81 0.45 -10.18
CA MET A 231 -19.11 -0.84 -10.06
C MET A 231 -19.63 -1.87 -11.07
N GLN A 232 -20.89 -1.82 -11.42
CA GLN A 232 -21.51 -2.70 -12.43
C GLN A 232 -21.15 -2.31 -13.88
N GLU A 233 -20.64 -1.10 -14.12
CA GLU A 233 -20.18 -0.70 -15.46
C GLU A 233 -19.05 -1.64 -15.95
N GLU A 234 -19.10 -2.05 -17.21
CA GLU A 234 -18.01 -2.81 -17.84
C GLU A 234 -16.70 -2.00 -17.80
N LYS A 235 -15.65 -2.62 -17.26
CA LYS A 235 -14.33 -1.99 -17.26
C LYS A 235 -13.85 -1.78 -18.70
N ALA A 236 -13.36 -0.58 -18.99
CA ALA A 236 -12.85 -0.23 -20.33
C ALA A 236 -11.83 -1.24 -20.91
N ASN A 237 -11.09 -1.94 -20.02
CA ASN A 237 -10.12 -2.96 -20.40
C ASN A 237 -10.77 -4.32 -20.76
N GLN A 238 -12.05 -4.55 -20.44
CA GLN A 238 -12.78 -5.78 -20.75
C GLN A 238 -13.59 -5.68 -22.03
N ARG A 239 -13.68 -4.48 -22.65
CA ARG A 239 -14.27 -4.35 -23.98
C ARG A 239 -13.33 -5.00 -24.99
N GLU A 240 -13.85 -5.97 -25.71
CA GLU A 240 -13.13 -6.54 -26.86
C GLU A 240 -12.85 -5.42 -27.87
N MET A 241 -11.60 -5.07 -27.99
CA MET A 241 -11.17 -4.04 -28.95
C MET A 241 -10.34 -4.67 -30.05
N PHE A 242 -10.84 -4.60 -31.26
CA PHE A 242 -10.09 -4.95 -32.45
C PHE A 242 -9.23 -3.76 -32.90
N ARG A 243 -7.91 -3.89 -32.81
CA ARG A 243 -6.97 -2.83 -33.20
C ARG A 243 -6.37 -3.13 -34.57
N ILE A 244 -6.60 -2.25 -35.52
CA ILE A 244 -5.95 -2.30 -36.84
C ILE A 244 -4.89 -1.18 -36.86
N PRO A 245 -3.59 -1.51 -37.16
CA PRO A 245 -2.57 -0.46 -37.36
C PRO A 245 -2.98 0.51 -38.44
N MET A 246 -2.91 1.81 -38.16
CA MET A 246 -3.33 2.87 -39.08
C MET A 246 -2.59 2.80 -40.41
N GLU A 247 -1.32 2.39 -40.43
CA GLU A 247 -0.54 2.17 -41.66
C GLU A 247 -1.16 1.15 -42.61
N ARG A 248 -1.77 0.08 -42.08
CA ARG A 248 -2.48 -0.92 -42.91
C ARG A 248 -3.77 -0.37 -43.51
N LEU A 249 -4.48 0.46 -42.74
CA LEU A 249 -5.69 1.13 -43.19
C LEU A 249 -5.37 2.19 -44.26
N GLN A 250 -4.34 2.98 -44.05
CA GLN A 250 -3.91 4.00 -45.02
C GLN A 250 -3.41 3.40 -46.36
N LYS A 251 -2.75 2.23 -46.31
CA LYS A 251 -2.38 1.51 -47.55
C LYS A 251 -3.59 1.01 -48.32
N ALA A 252 -4.65 0.57 -47.65
CA ALA A 252 -5.87 0.11 -48.30
C ALA A 252 -6.81 1.24 -48.70
N LEU A 253 -6.80 2.34 -47.98
CA LEU A 253 -7.75 3.47 -48.09
C LEU A 253 -7.01 4.81 -47.92
N PRO A 254 -6.19 5.22 -48.90
CA PRO A 254 -5.27 6.37 -48.77
C PRO A 254 -5.97 7.72 -48.56
N ASN A 255 -7.25 7.84 -48.92
CA ASN A 255 -8.01 9.11 -48.87
C ASN A 255 -9.01 9.18 -47.70
N LEU A 256 -9.04 8.17 -46.78
CA LEU A 256 -10.01 8.15 -45.70
C LEU A 256 -9.47 8.91 -44.49
N LYS A 257 -10.26 9.88 -43.99
CA LYS A 257 -9.90 10.59 -42.75
C LYS A 257 -10.05 9.68 -41.51
N PRO A 258 -9.17 9.81 -40.50
CA PRO A 258 -9.25 8.99 -39.29
C PRO A 258 -10.63 8.97 -38.63
N SER A 259 -11.35 10.07 -38.60
CA SER A 259 -12.71 10.19 -38.03
C SER A 259 -13.80 9.45 -38.82
N GLN A 260 -13.52 9.00 -40.04
CA GLN A 260 -14.47 8.30 -40.93
C GLN A 260 -14.19 6.80 -41.05
N VAL A 261 -13.10 6.32 -40.39
CA VAL A 261 -12.62 4.92 -40.52
C VAL A 261 -13.63 3.95 -39.95
N GLU A 262 -14.16 4.21 -38.78
CA GLU A 262 -15.11 3.33 -38.08
C GLU A 262 -16.38 3.13 -38.89
N ASP A 263 -17.01 4.22 -39.29
CA ASP A 263 -18.22 4.21 -40.13
C ASP A 263 -18.02 3.53 -41.49
N PHE A 264 -16.83 3.70 -42.07
CA PHE A 264 -16.49 3.06 -43.33
C PHE A 264 -16.34 1.55 -43.18
N ILE A 265 -15.65 1.10 -42.10
CA ILE A 265 -15.43 -0.33 -41.83
C ILE A 265 -16.79 -1.01 -41.59
N ILE A 266 -17.66 -0.42 -40.78
CA ILE A 266 -19.00 -0.97 -40.51
C ILE A 266 -19.79 -1.14 -41.80
N LYS A 267 -19.83 -0.10 -42.64
CA LYS A 267 -20.51 -0.13 -43.95
C LYS A 267 -19.92 -1.18 -44.88
N ALA A 268 -18.60 -1.30 -44.92
CA ALA A 268 -17.90 -2.30 -45.72
C ALA A 268 -18.21 -3.73 -45.31
N ILE A 269 -18.26 -4.00 -44.00
CA ILE A 269 -18.61 -5.32 -43.44
C ILE A 269 -20.04 -5.68 -43.80
N VAL A 270 -21.00 -4.77 -43.60
CA VAL A 270 -22.42 -4.99 -43.96
C VAL A 270 -22.58 -5.24 -45.47
N TYR A 271 -21.87 -4.48 -46.30
CA TYR A 271 -21.89 -4.67 -47.75
C TYR A 271 -21.32 -6.04 -48.14
N TYR A 272 -20.20 -6.44 -47.54
CA TYR A 272 -19.54 -7.71 -47.80
C TYR A 272 -20.39 -8.89 -47.35
N GLN A 273 -21.05 -8.82 -46.22
CA GLN A 273 -22.02 -9.85 -45.77
C GLN A 273 -23.17 -10.03 -46.80
N LYS A 274 -23.81 -8.94 -47.20
CA LYS A 274 -24.85 -8.97 -48.23
C LYS A 274 -24.34 -9.59 -49.55
N HIS A 275 -23.10 -9.36 -49.89
CA HIS A 275 -22.50 -9.94 -51.09
C HIS A 275 -22.27 -11.46 -50.95
N LEU A 276 -21.83 -11.90 -49.78
CA LEU A 276 -21.69 -13.32 -49.46
C LEU A 276 -23.02 -14.10 -49.50
N ASP A 277 -24.08 -13.49 -48.92
CA ASP A 277 -25.42 -14.08 -48.91
C ASP A 277 -25.97 -14.24 -50.31
N ARG A 278 -25.81 -13.21 -51.15
CA ARG A 278 -26.20 -13.29 -52.61
C ARG A 278 -25.40 -14.34 -53.41
N LYS A 279 -24.14 -14.63 -53.01
CA LYS A 279 -23.36 -15.73 -53.62
C LYS A 279 -23.84 -17.09 -53.18
N LYS A 280 -24.23 -17.27 -51.92
CA LYS A 280 -24.82 -18.51 -51.42
C LYS A 280 -26.14 -18.82 -52.10
N ASP A 281 -27.00 -17.85 -52.28
CA ASP A 281 -28.29 -18.00 -52.98
C ASP A 281 -28.13 -18.33 -54.47
N LYS A 282 -27.06 -17.87 -55.13
CA LYS A 282 -26.77 -18.20 -56.53
C LYS A 282 -26.09 -19.54 -56.73
N GLY A 283 -25.43 -20.08 -55.67
CA GLY A 283 -24.80 -21.41 -55.72
C GLY A 283 -25.75 -22.57 -55.30
N ALA A 284 -26.93 -22.23 -54.78
CA ALA A 284 -28.00 -23.16 -54.40
C ALA A 284 -29.10 -23.35 -55.48
N ARG A 285 -28.91 -22.81 -56.65
CA ARG A 285 -29.69 -23.04 -57.87
C ARG A 285 -28.78 -23.72 -58.89
#